data_f549f3b9be4d7a66197364d7293f9f4d
#
_entry.id   f549f3b9be4d7a66197364d7293f9f4d
#
_cell.length_a   1.000
_cell.length_b   1.000
_cell.length_c   1.000
_cell.angle_alpha   90.00
_cell.angle_beta   90.00
_cell.angle_gamma   90.00
#
_symmetry.space_group_name_H-M   'P 1'
#
loop_
_entity.id
_entity.type
_entity.pdbx_description
1 polymer ?
#
loop_
_entity_poly.entity_id
_entity_poly.type
_entity_poly.pdbx_seq_one_letter_code
_entity_poly.pdbx_strand_id
1 'polypeptide(L)'
;MHLENVGQLDAGQVSAVTTLVRRAEAVDHVAPLSEQVLLATRDSSRSDAANGPVHFLAYDGTHLAGYAHLERGLATEAASDESDATIEETVVASSTASGAAATAEVVVDPADRRHGVATELIRAMRDALWPRADNLRIWSHGHLDGARALAARSGYLIVRELWSMRRPLLPDDGSLPPVALPDGFAARDFIVGQDEDAWLRVNARAFANHAEQGRMTRHDLDLRIAEPWFDPTGFILIEDTGDDLPALAASHWTKIVPSTGPRARPTKGEVYVVGVDPEYQGLGLGWAVTVLGLEHLRERGVTEAMLYVDADNVAAIATYSRLGFTRFAVDVMYSPAAQPLVPR
;
A
#
# COMPACT_ATOMS: atom_id res chain seq x y z
N MET A 1 6.82 30.33 -7.79
CA MET A 1 6.44 28.91 -7.87
C MET A 1 5.40 28.73 -8.98
N HIS A 2 5.57 27.75 -9.85
CA HIS A 2 4.64 27.38 -10.93
C HIS A 2 4.15 25.96 -10.66
N LEU A 3 2.84 25.73 -10.86
CA LEU A 3 2.19 24.43 -10.68
C LEU A 3 1.75 23.89 -12.04
N GLU A 4 2.13 22.64 -12.31
CA GLU A 4 1.63 21.86 -13.43
C GLU A 4 0.82 20.68 -12.92
N ASN A 5 -0.22 20.28 -13.65
CA ASN A 5 -0.93 19.04 -13.42
C ASN A 5 -1.06 18.26 -14.73
N VAL A 6 -0.72 16.98 -14.68
CA VAL A 6 -0.70 16.10 -15.85
C VAL A 6 -1.25 14.72 -15.49
N GLY A 7 -1.88 14.05 -16.45
CA GLY A 7 -2.33 12.66 -16.28
C GLY A 7 -1.21 11.64 -16.45
N GLN A 8 -0.11 12.06 -17.12
CA GLN A 8 1.07 11.23 -17.38
C GLN A 8 2.32 12.08 -17.29
N LEU A 9 3.37 11.55 -16.68
CA LEU A 9 4.68 12.19 -16.62
C LEU A 9 5.51 11.84 -17.86
N ASP A 10 6.23 12.83 -18.39
CA ASP A 10 7.29 12.58 -19.37
C ASP A 10 8.57 12.04 -18.69
N ALA A 11 9.54 11.58 -19.50
CA ALA A 11 10.78 11.00 -18.98
C ALA A 11 11.61 11.98 -18.12
N GLY A 12 11.57 13.27 -18.43
CA GLY A 12 12.22 14.33 -17.65
C GLY A 12 11.57 14.53 -16.30
N GLN A 13 10.23 14.57 -16.30
CA GLN A 13 9.43 14.68 -15.07
C GLN A 13 9.59 13.43 -14.16
N VAL A 14 9.59 12.22 -14.72
CA VAL A 14 9.88 10.98 -13.97
C VAL A 14 11.25 11.03 -13.32
N SER A 15 12.28 11.50 -14.05
CA SER A 15 13.64 11.66 -13.52
C SER A 15 13.69 12.71 -12.40
N ALA A 16 13.00 13.83 -12.55
CA ALA A 16 12.90 14.88 -11.54
C ALA A 16 12.22 14.39 -10.26
N VAL A 17 11.08 13.69 -10.37
CA VAL A 17 10.37 13.07 -9.24
C VAL A 17 11.26 12.04 -8.53
N THR A 18 11.93 11.15 -9.29
CA THR A 18 12.86 10.17 -8.72
C THR A 18 13.99 10.84 -7.94
N THR A 19 14.50 11.98 -8.43
CA THR A 19 15.55 12.74 -7.74
C THR A 19 15.03 13.40 -6.47
N LEU A 20 13.84 13.99 -6.49
CA LEU A 20 13.16 14.57 -5.35
C LEU A 20 12.92 13.53 -4.24
N VAL A 21 12.39 12.35 -4.61
CA VAL A 21 12.16 11.22 -3.69
C VAL A 21 13.44 10.82 -2.97
N ARG A 22 14.55 10.62 -3.71
CA ARG A 22 15.83 10.26 -3.11
C ARG A 22 16.37 11.32 -2.15
N ARG A 23 16.20 12.61 -2.47
CA ARG A 23 16.63 13.71 -1.58
C ARG A 23 15.80 13.72 -0.29
N ALA A 24 14.50 13.56 -0.39
CA ALA A 24 13.62 13.51 0.77
C ALA A 24 13.95 12.30 1.65
N GLU A 25 14.07 11.10 1.07
CA GLU A 25 14.42 9.88 1.80
C GLU A 25 15.78 9.96 2.51
N ALA A 26 16.77 10.59 1.87
CA ALA A 26 18.09 10.78 2.48
C ALA A 26 18.05 11.63 3.75
N VAL A 27 17.11 12.56 3.86
CA VAL A 27 16.94 13.45 5.03
C VAL A 27 15.98 12.84 6.06
N ASP A 28 14.87 12.27 5.60
CA ASP A 28 13.80 11.81 6.49
C ASP A 28 14.01 10.35 6.95
N HIS A 29 14.88 9.58 6.27
CA HIS A 29 15.11 8.15 6.49
C HIS A 29 13.86 7.29 6.31
N VAL A 30 12.86 7.82 5.59
CA VAL A 30 11.59 7.18 5.24
C VAL A 30 11.32 7.47 3.76
N ALA A 31 10.88 6.46 3.01
CA ALA A 31 10.42 6.65 1.64
C ALA A 31 9.20 7.58 1.63
N PRO A 32 9.24 8.71 0.91
CA PRO A 32 8.16 9.70 0.96
C PRO A 32 6.94 9.34 0.10
N LEU A 33 7.08 8.35 -0.77
CA LEU A 33 6.03 7.83 -1.66
C LEU A 33 5.99 6.31 -1.58
N SER A 34 4.79 5.76 -1.69
CA SER A 34 4.57 4.32 -1.80
C SER A 34 5.06 3.75 -3.12
N GLU A 35 5.26 2.43 -3.16
CA GLU A 35 5.61 1.73 -4.40
C GLU A 35 4.53 1.90 -5.46
N GLN A 36 3.25 1.85 -5.08
CA GLN A 36 2.13 2.06 -5.99
C GLN A 36 2.25 3.40 -6.73
N VAL A 37 2.56 4.46 -6.00
CA VAL A 37 2.77 5.79 -6.61
C VAL A 37 4.00 5.80 -7.51
N LEU A 38 5.11 5.16 -7.10
CA LEU A 38 6.31 5.06 -7.94
C LEU A 38 6.07 4.27 -9.22
N LEU A 39 5.27 3.21 -9.19
CA LEU A 39 4.83 2.48 -10.39
C LEU A 39 3.95 3.36 -11.27
N ALA A 40 2.98 4.07 -10.68
CA ALA A 40 2.09 4.97 -11.42
C ALA A 40 2.85 6.12 -12.12
N THR A 41 4.00 6.60 -11.60
CA THR A 41 4.81 7.61 -12.28
C THR A 41 5.37 7.13 -13.61
N ARG A 42 5.50 5.81 -13.81
CA ARG A 42 6.08 5.17 -15.00
C ARG A 42 5.03 4.50 -15.90
N ASP A 43 3.81 4.35 -15.40
CA ASP A 43 2.71 3.69 -16.10
C ASP A 43 1.95 4.67 -17.00
N SER A 44 2.13 4.52 -18.31
CA SER A 44 1.43 5.34 -19.32
C SER A 44 0.03 4.80 -19.69
N SER A 45 -0.30 3.59 -19.28
CA SER A 45 -1.53 2.91 -19.73
C SER A 45 -2.82 3.47 -19.12
N ARG A 46 -2.71 4.17 -17.97
CA ARG A 46 -3.85 4.73 -17.22
C ARG A 46 -4.07 6.22 -17.45
N SER A 47 -3.25 6.88 -18.26
CA SER A 47 -3.25 8.34 -18.42
C SER A 47 -4.53 8.92 -19.06
N ASP A 48 -5.19 8.14 -19.93
CA ASP A 48 -6.34 8.60 -20.70
C ASP A 48 -7.70 8.26 -20.07
N ALA A 49 -7.70 7.59 -18.91
CA ALA A 49 -8.93 7.28 -18.20
C ALA A 49 -9.49 8.53 -17.51
N ALA A 50 -10.78 8.82 -17.68
CA ALA A 50 -11.46 9.94 -17.01
C ALA A 50 -11.28 9.93 -15.47
N ASN A 51 -10.95 8.76 -14.91
CA ASN A 51 -10.68 8.52 -13.50
C ASN A 51 -9.22 8.13 -13.24
N GLY A 52 -8.31 8.35 -14.19
CA GLY A 52 -6.89 8.06 -14.03
C GLY A 52 -6.21 8.90 -12.96
N PRO A 53 -4.97 8.53 -12.58
CA PRO A 53 -4.18 9.30 -11.63
C PRO A 53 -3.88 10.70 -12.18
N VAL A 54 -3.65 11.64 -11.25
CA VAL A 54 -3.20 12.99 -11.60
C VAL A 54 -1.92 13.29 -10.83
N HIS A 55 -0.91 13.78 -11.56
CA HIS A 55 0.36 14.19 -11.01
C HIS A 55 0.43 15.72 -10.95
N PHE A 56 0.82 16.25 -9.81
CA PHE A 56 1.01 17.69 -9.58
C PHE A 56 2.49 17.95 -9.32
N LEU A 57 3.07 18.86 -10.10
CA LEU A 57 4.48 19.23 -10.02
C LEU A 57 4.58 20.72 -9.68
N ALA A 58 5.27 21.03 -8.59
CA ALA A 58 5.52 22.40 -8.14
C ALA A 58 6.97 22.77 -8.45
N TYR A 59 7.16 23.74 -9.34
CA TYR A 59 8.48 24.21 -9.77
C TYR A 59 8.83 25.56 -9.18
N ASP A 60 10.11 25.73 -8.79
CA ASP A 60 10.76 27.01 -8.59
C ASP A 60 11.81 27.19 -9.71
N GLY A 61 11.52 28.03 -10.70
CA GLY A 61 12.26 28.06 -11.94
C GLY A 61 12.23 26.71 -12.67
N THR A 62 13.39 26.07 -12.82
CA THR A 62 13.52 24.71 -13.40
C THR A 62 13.64 23.61 -12.34
N HIS A 63 13.71 23.97 -11.06
CA HIS A 63 13.83 23.04 -9.95
C HIS A 63 12.46 22.52 -9.52
N LEU A 64 12.32 21.18 -9.41
CA LEU A 64 11.12 20.56 -8.86
C LEU A 64 11.18 20.63 -7.32
N ALA A 65 10.43 21.58 -6.75
CA ALA A 65 10.34 21.83 -5.31
C ALA A 65 9.39 20.90 -4.56
N GLY A 66 8.40 20.36 -5.28
CA GLY A 66 7.44 19.42 -4.70
C GLY A 66 6.64 18.65 -5.74
N TYR A 67 6.14 17.51 -5.31
CA TYR A 67 5.31 16.61 -6.13
C TYR A 67 4.17 16.07 -5.31
N ALA A 68 3.00 15.89 -5.95
CA ALA A 68 1.90 15.15 -5.39
C ALA A 68 1.30 14.21 -6.43
N HIS A 69 0.89 13.04 -5.96
CA HIS A 69 0.11 12.06 -6.70
C HIS A 69 -1.30 12.03 -6.14
N LEU A 70 -2.30 12.04 -7.00
CA LEU A 70 -3.70 11.93 -6.67
C LEU A 70 -4.32 10.75 -7.40
N GLU A 71 -4.73 9.73 -6.66
CA GLU A 71 -5.57 8.64 -7.15
C GLU A 71 -7.03 8.98 -6.89
N ARG A 72 -7.82 9.12 -7.95
CA ARG A 72 -9.25 9.39 -7.82
C ARG A 72 -9.98 8.12 -7.42
N GLY A 73 -10.76 8.18 -6.35
CA GLY A 73 -11.62 7.07 -5.97
C GLY A 73 -12.63 6.76 -7.09
N LEU A 74 -12.74 5.50 -7.48
CA LEU A 74 -13.76 5.06 -8.43
C LEU A 74 -15.13 5.30 -7.81
N ALA A 75 -16.01 6.03 -8.49
CA ALA A 75 -17.42 6.07 -8.13
C ALA A 75 -17.97 4.65 -8.33
N THR A 76 -18.38 3.98 -7.27
CA THR A 76 -19.25 2.82 -7.40
C THR A 76 -20.56 3.35 -7.99
N GLU A 77 -20.86 3.00 -9.23
CA GLU A 77 -22.24 3.10 -9.72
C GLU A 77 -23.09 2.28 -8.76
N ALA A 78 -23.98 2.96 -8.04
CA ALA A 78 -25.00 2.28 -7.27
C ALA A 78 -25.78 1.44 -8.27
N ALA A 79 -25.71 0.12 -8.14
CA ALA A 79 -26.60 -0.76 -8.85
C ALA A 79 -28.02 -0.34 -8.48
N SER A 80 -28.73 0.23 -9.43
CA SER A 80 -30.15 0.49 -9.35
C SER A 80 -30.85 -0.86 -9.52
N ASP A 81 -31.02 -1.58 -8.41
CA ASP A 81 -31.97 -2.67 -8.33
C ASP A 81 -33.09 -2.22 -7.39
N GLU A 82 -34.14 -1.66 -8.02
CA GLU A 82 -35.44 -1.47 -7.38
C GLU A 82 -36.09 -2.85 -7.24
N SER A 83 -36.04 -3.43 -6.03
CA SER A 83 -37.06 -4.41 -5.62
C SER A 83 -37.23 -4.34 -4.10
N ASP A 84 -38.33 -3.69 -3.72
CA ASP A 84 -39.26 -3.98 -2.64
C ASP A 84 -38.74 -4.77 -1.42
N ALA A 85 -38.48 -4.05 -0.31
CA ALA A 85 -38.53 -4.64 1.03
C ALA A 85 -38.83 -3.59 2.10
N THR A 86 -39.85 -3.89 2.84
CA THR A 86 -40.53 -3.28 3.98
C THR A 86 -39.61 -2.73 5.09
N ILE A 87 -40.14 -1.66 5.69
CA ILE A 87 -39.69 -0.87 6.84
C ILE A 87 -39.61 -1.74 8.11
N GLU A 88 -38.48 -1.69 8.82
CA GLU A 88 -38.29 -1.40 10.25
C GLU A 88 -36.90 -1.91 10.73
N GLU A 89 -35.98 -0.96 10.97
CA GLU A 89 -35.19 -0.92 12.22
C GLU A 89 -34.21 0.25 12.15
N THR A 90 -34.36 1.12 13.14
CA THR A 90 -33.55 2.32 13.37
C THR A 90 -32.13 1.92 13.78
N VAL A 91 -31.19 1.91 12.85
CA VAL A 91 -29.76 1.92 13.13
C VAL A 91 -29.21 3.27 12.69
N VAL A 92 -28.54 3.95 13.59
CA VAL A 92 -27.87 5.23 13.35
C VAL A 92 -26.92 5.08 12.17
N ALA A 93 -27.41 5.38 10.98
CA ALA A 93 -26.61 5.43 9.77
C ALA A 93 -25.74 6.70 9.87
N SER A 94 -24.47 6.48 10.19
CA SER A 94 -23.42 7.43 9.85
C SER A 94 -23.52 7.71 8.36
N SER A 95 -23.84 8.93 7.95
CA SER A 95 -24.02 9.33 6.56
C SER A 95 -22.70 9.19 5.81
N THR A 96 -22.46 8.03 5.22
CA THR A 96 -21.41 7.84 4.23
C THR A 96 -21.91 8.43 2.92
N ALA A 97 -21.38 9.62 2.58
CA ALA A 97 -21.50 10.13 1.22
C ALA A 97 -20.96 9.05 0.25
N SER A 98 -21.85 8.53 -0.59
CA SER A 98 -21.61 7.50 -1.60
C SER A 98 -20.61 8.00 -2.66
N GLY A 99 -19.33 7.77 -2.42
CA GLY A 99 -18.23 8.00 -3.36
C GLY A 99 -16.93 7.53 -2.74
N ALA A 100 -16.18 6.66 -3.44
CA ALA A 100 -14.88 6.22 -2.96
C ALA A 100 -13.97 7.44 -2.70
N ALA A 101 -13.27 7.44 -1.57
CA ALA A 101 -12.36 8.52 -1.22
C ALA A 101 -11.20 8.59 -2.21
N ALA A 102 -10.81 9.80 -2.61
CA ALA A 102 -9.58 10.02 -3.34
C ALA A 102 -8.39 9.93 -2.38
N THR A 103 -7.30 9.29 -2.80
CA THR A 103 -6.08 9.18 -2.00
C THR A 103 -4.95 9.95 -2.66
N ALA A 104 -4.07 10.54 -1.85
CA ALA A 104 -2.93 11.29 -2.33
C ALA A 104 -1.69 11.06 -1.47
N GLU A 105 -0.53 11.26 -2.09
CA GLU A 105 0.77 11.32 -1.45
C GLU A 105 1.50 12.58 -1.88
N VAL A 106 2.22 13.20 -0.96
CA VAL A 106 2.88 14.50 -1.20
C VAL A 106 4.32 14.46 -0.70
N VAL A 107 5.24 14.88 -1.54
CA VAL A 107 6.65 15.08 -1.17
C VAL A 107 7.11 16.49 -1.52
N VAL A 108 7.89 17.10 -0.62
CA VAL A 108 8.52 18.43 -0.81
C VAL A 108 10.01 18.28 -0.62
N ASP A 109 10.80 18.86 -1.54
CA ASP A 109 12.26 18.89 -1.42
C ASP A 109 12.64 19.47 -0.05
N PRO A 110 13.50 18.80 0.72
CA PRO A 110 13.93 19.29 2.03
C PRO A 110 14.37 20.76 2.06
N ALA A 111 14.99 21.24 0.96
CA ALA A 111 15.45 22.64 0.85
C ALA A 111 14.28 23.63 0.68
N ASP A 112 13.13 23.18 0.15
CA ASP A 112 11.98 24.04 -0.13
C ASP A 112 10.84 23.90 0.90
N ARG A 113 11.08 23.18 1.99
CA ARG A 113 10.11 23.02 3.08
C ARG A 113 9.89 24.36 3.78
N ARG A 114 8.69 24.52 4.37
CA ARG A 114 8.24 25.72 5.10
C ARG A 114 8.00 26.95 4.22
N HIS A 115 8.07 26.82 2.89
CA HIS A 115 7.77 27.88 1.92
C HIS A 115 6.37 27.75 1.27
N GLY A 116 5.47 26.89 1.84
CA GLY A 116 4.09 26.77 1.38
C GLY A 116 3.85 25.75 0.28
N VAL A 117 4.89 25.08 -0.24
CA VAL A 117 4.79 24.14 -1.38
C VAL A 117 3.72 23.06 -1.16
N ALA A 118 3.74 22.35 -0.03
CA ALA A 118 2.73 21.34 0.28
C ALA A 118 1.31 21.91 0.35
N THR A 119 1.15 23.12 0.90
CA THR A 119 -0.15 23.81 0.99
C THR A 119 -0.72 24.07 -0.38
N GLU A 120 0.09 24.54 -1.33
CA GLU A 120 -0.32 24.80 -2.70
C GLU A 120 -0.66 23.52 -3.46
N LEU A 121 0.13 22.43 -3.27
CA LEU A 121 -0.17 21.12 -3.85
C LEU A 121 -1.51 20.57 -3.35
N ILE A 122 -1.75 20.62 -2.03
CA ILE A 122 -3.01 20.17 -1.43
C ILE A 122 -4.20 21.02 -1.94
N ARG A 123 -4.02 22.32 -2.08
CA ARG A 123 -5.05 23.21 -2.64
C ARG A 123 -5.38 22.80 -4.08
N ALA A 124 -4.36 22.61 -4.92
CA ALA A 124 -4.55 22.21 -6.33
C ALA A 124 -5.27 20.86 -6.47
N MET A 125 -4.94 19.88 -5.61
CA MET A 125 -5.63 18.60 -5.58
C MET A 125 -7.09 18.74 -5.16
N ARG A 126 -7.39 19.57 -4.16
CA ARG A 126 -8.77 19.84 -3.75
C ARG A 126 -9.59 20.54 -4.86
N ASP A 127 -8.97 21.50 -5.56
CA ASP A 127 -9.59 22.18 -6.70
C ASP A 127 -9.91 21.17 -7.83
N ALA A 128 -8.99 20.22 -8.11
CA ALA A 128 -9.18 19.16 -9.10
C ALA A 128 -10.26 18.12 -8.72
N LEU A 129 -10.59 18.02 -7.44
CA LEU A 129 -11.64 17.12 -6.92
C LEU A 129 -13.01 17.81 -6.76
N TRP A 130 -13.11 19.14 -6.96
CA TRP A 130 -14.36 19.86 -6.75
C TRP A 130 -15.53 19.23 -7.52
N PRO A 131 -16.75 19.06 -6.91
CA PRO A 131 -17.14 19.45 -5.55
C PRO A 131 -16.84 18.45 -4.44
N ARG A 132 -16.09 17.38 -4.69
CA ARG A 132 -15.78 16.27 -3.76
C ARG A 132 -14.48 16.49 -2.98
N ALA A 133 -14.03 17.70 -2.80
CA ALA A 133 -12.76 18.03 -2.12
C ALA A 133 -12.66 17.51 -0.68
N ASP A 134 -13.79 17.26 -0.02
CA ASP A 134 -13.85 16.75 1.35
C ASP A 134 -13.58 15.23 1.43
N ASN A 135 -13.49 14.54 0.27
CA ASN A 135 -13.14 13.12 0.20
C ASN A 135 -11.64 12.88 0.00
N LEU A 136 -10.81 13.92 0.02
CA LEU A 136 -9.36 13.80 -0.15
C LEU A 136 -8.71 13.24 1.12
N ARG A 137 -8.10 12.07 1.02
CA ARG A 137 -7.24 11.46 2.04
C ARG A 137 -5.79 11.56 1.63
N ILE A 138 -4.91 11.86 2.57
CA ILE A 138 -3.49 12.10 2.30
C ILE A 138 -2.64 11.23 3.20
N TRP A 139 -1.79 10.38 2.61
CA TRP A 139 -0.79 9.63 3.34
C TRP A 139 0.41 10.50 3.74
N SER A 140 0.89 10.28 4.93
CA SER A 140 2.14 10.83 5.46
C SER A 140 3.01 9.70 5.98
N HIS A 141 4.02 9.35 5.23
CA HIS A 141 4.98 8.31 5.58
C HIS A 141 5.92 8.81 6.69
N GLY A 142 6.14 7.97 7.70
CA GLY A 142 6.97 8.28 8.87
C GLY A 142 6.34 9.27 9.85
N HIS A 143 5.10 9.74 9.63
CA HIS A 143 4.38 10.67 10.51
C HIS A 143 5.23 11.88 10.93
N LEU A 144 5.88 12.53 9.96
CA LEU A 144 6.85 13.61 10.18
C LEU A 144 6.22 14.84 10.84
N ASP A 145 6.99 15.57 11.65
CA ASP A 145 6.55 16.78 12.36
C ASP A 145 5.96 17.85 11.44
N GLY A 146 6.55 18.02 10.24
CA GLY A 146 6.07 18.96 9.24
C GLY A 146 4.67 18.62 8.73
N ALA A 147 4.40 17.33 8.47
CA ALA A 147 3.10 16.84 8.05
C ALA A 147 2.06 16.98 9.17
N ARG A 148 2.41 16.62 10.42
CA ARG A 148 1.53 16.82 11.58
C ARG A 148 1.12 18.27 11.76
N ALA A 149 2.09 19.19 11.69
CA ALA A 149 1.82 20.61 11.83
C ALA A 149 0.94 21.16 10.70
N LEU A 150 1.13 20.67 9.46
CA LEU A 150 0.30 21.06 8.32
C LEU A 150 -1.12 20.51 8.47
N ALA A 151 -1.29 19.24 8.80
CA ALA A 151 -2.58 18.61 9.02
C ALA A 151 -3.38 19.33 10.12
N ALA A 152 -2.77 19.59 11.27
CA ALA A 152 -3.42 20.29 12.38
C ALA A 152 -3.92 21.69 11.98
N ARG A 153 -3.10 22.47 11.23
CA ARG A 153 -3.49 23.82 10.77
C ARG A 153 -4.59 23.78 9.70
N SER A 154 -4.66 22.70 8.93
CA SER A 154 -5.61 22.53 7.82
C SER A 154 -6.90 21.82 8.24
N GLY A 155 -7.05 21.47 9.53
CA GLY A 155 -8.24 20.78 10.04
C GLY A 155 -8.33 19.33 9.57
N TYR A 156 -7.20 18.66 9.35
CA TYR A 156 -7.14 17.24 9.02
C TYR A 156 -6.94 16.40 10.28
N LEU A 157 -7.59 15.25 10.33
CA LEU A 157 -7.52 14.27 11.41
C LEU A 157 -6.91 12.96 10.87
N ILE A 158 -6.22 12.22 11.73
CA ILE A 158 -5.76 10.87 11.42
C ILE A 158 -6.99 9.95 11.37
N VAL A 159 -7.13 9.21 10.28
CA VAL A 159 -8.22 8.24 10.06
C VAL A 159 -7.72 6.80 9.91
N ARG A 160 -6.42 6.61 9.71
CA ARG A 160 -5.77 5.30 9.59
C ARG A 160 -4.31 5.38 9.99
N GLU A 161 -3.82 4.34 10.63
CA GLU A 161 -2.40 4.16 10.93
C GLU A 161 -1.91 2.84 10.32
N LEU A 162 -0.78 2.89 9.64
CA LEU A 162 -0.08 1.74 9.09
C LEU A 162 1.26 1.61 9.82
N TRP A 163 1.48 0.49 10.50
CA TRP A 163 2.72 0.25 11.22
C TRP A 163 3.74 -0.44 10.32
N SER A 164 4.93 0.13 10.25
CA SER A 164 6.11 -0.59 9.77
C SER A 164 6.69 -1.37 10.94
N MET A 165 6.79 -2.70 10.80
CA MET A 165 7.39 -3.59 11.78
C MET A 165 8.66 -4.23 11.21
N ARG A 166 9.63 -4.51 12.08
CA ARG A 166 10.91 -5.12 11.69
C ARG A 166 11.33 -6.21 12.65
N ARG A 167 12.09 -7.17 12.12
CA ARG A 167 12.80 -8.18 12.93
C ARG A 167 14.16 -8.50 12.31
N PRO A 168 15.19 -8.80 13.11
CA PRO A 168 16.43 -9.41 12.62
C PRO A 168 16.14 -10.80 12.02
N LEU A 169 16.89 -11.15 10.97
CA LEU A 169 16.94 -12.48 10.36
C LEU A 169 18.39 -12.93 10.32
N LEU A 170 18.89 -13.47 11.43
CA LEU A 170 20.25 -13.96 11.49
C LEU A 170 20.31 -15.42 11.01
N PRO A 171 21.39 -15.83 10.34
CA PRO A 171 21.48 -17.17 9.73
C PRO A 171 21.28 -18.33 10.72
N ASP A 172 21.73 -18.18 11.96
CA ASP A 172 21.78 -19.24 12.96
C ASP A 172 21.10 -18.90 14.28
N ASP A 173 20.15 -17.95 14.27
CA ASP A 173 19.51 -17.48 15.51
C ASP A 173 18.46 -18.44 16.08
N GLY A 174 18.13 -19.54 15.36
CA GLY A 174 17.10 -20.50 15.78
C GLY A 174 15.71 -19.89 15.98
N SER A 175 15.50 -18.66 15.53
CA SER A 175 14.32 -17.84 15.84
C SER A 175 13.08 -18.19 15.02
N LEU A 176 13.23 -18.94 13.92
CA LEU A 176 12.12 -19.40 13.12
C LEU A 176 11.66 -20.77 13.59
N PRO A 177 10.40 -20.95 14.00
CA PRO A 177 9.87 -22.23 14.38
C PRO A 177 9.75 -23.15 13.15
N PRO A 178 9.82 -24.48 13.33
CA PRO A 178 9.56 -25.40 12.23
C PRO A 178 8.11 -25.25 11.75
N VAL A 179 7.93 -25.33 10.43
CA VAL A 179 6.61 -25.31 9.81
C VAL A 179 6.10 -26.73 9.59
N ALA A 180 4.90 -27.00 10.11
CA ALA A 180 4.13 -28.18 9.74
C ALA A 180 2.79 -27.67 9.17
N LEU A 181 2.51 -28.01 7.92
CA LEU A 181 1.19 -27.75 7.34
C LEU A 181 0.19 -28.79 7.86
N PRO A 182 -1.08 -28.46 8.03
CA PRO A 182 -2.12 -29.43 8.30
C PRO A 182 -2.21 -30.49 7.17
N ASP A 183 -2.73 -31.67 7.51
CA ASP A 183 -2.97 -32.72 6.52
C ASP A 183 -3.91 -32.17 5.40
N GLY A 184 -3.61 -32.53 4.17
CA GLY A 184 -4.33 -32.05 2.99
C GLY A 184 -3.87 -30.68 2.46
N PHE A 185 -2.84 -30.08 3.05
CA PHE A 185 -2.25 -28.83 2.53
C PHE A 185 -0.82 -29.03 2.04
N ALA A 186 -0.50 -28.35 0.94
CA ALA A 186 0.86 -28.34 0.38
C ALA A 186 1.31 -26.93 0.02
N ALA A 187 2.60 -26.65 0.22
CA ALA A 187 3.21 -25.40 -0.21
C ALA A 187 3.93 -25.58 -1.54
N ARG A 188 3.84 -24.57 -2.41
CA ARG A 188 4.61 -24.46 -3.65
C ARG A 188 4.90 -23.02 -4.03
N ASP A 189 5.78 -22.86 -5.00
CA ASP A 189 6.08 -21.54 -5.58
C ASP A 189 4.98 -21.12 -6.58
N PHE A 190 4.87 -19.80 -6.77
CA PHE A 190 4.00 -19.19 -7.77
C PHE A 190 4.50 -19.48 -9.19
N ILE A 191 3.60 -19.80 -10.10
CA ILE A 191 3.89 -20.06 -11.52
C ILE A 191 3.32 -18.92 -12.36
N VAL A 192 4.22 -18.09 -12.93
CA VAL A 192 3.84 -16.98 -13.81
C VAL A 192 3.10 -17.51 -15.05
N GLY A 193 1.99 -16.89 -15.40
CA GLY A 193 1.11 -17.28 -16.50
C GLY A 193 0.08 -18.33 -16.11
N GLN A 194 0.07 -18.81 -14.85
CA GLN A 194 -0.86 -19.84 -14.37
C GLN A 194 -1.66 -19.36 -13.13
N ASP A 195 -1.01 -18.74 -12.15
CA ASP A 195 -1.57 -18.55 -10.81
C ASP A 195 -2.19 -17.18 -10.57
N GLU A 196 -1.99 -16.22 -11.47
CA GLU A 196 -2.38 -14.82 -11.26
C GLU A 196 -3.87 -14.65 -10.93
N ASP A 197 -4.74 -15.30 -11.72
CA ASP A 197 -6.19 -15.13 -11.56
C ASP A 197 -6.68 -15.80 -10.28
N ALA A 198 -6.10 -16.97 -9.92
CA ALA A 198 -6.41 -17.66 -8.66
C ALA A 198 -5.97 -16.82 -7.46
N TRP A 199 -4.74 -16.29 -7.54
CA TRP A 199 -4.20 -15.44 -6.48
C TRP A 199 -4.99 -14.14 -6.32
N LEU A 200 -5.34 -13.46 -7.41
CA LEU A 200 -6.13 -12.22 -7.36
C LEU A 200 -7.51 -12.44 -6.70
N ARG A 201 -8.17 -13.58 -6.97
CA ARG A 201 -9.43 -13.91 -6.30
C ARG A 201 -9.26 -14.07 -4.78
N VAL A 202 -8.23 -14.83 -4.36
CA VAL A 202 -7.95 -15.04 -2.93
C VAL A 202 -7.52 -13.73 -2.26
N ASN A 203 -6.67 -12.93 -2.93
CA ASN A 203 -6.26 -11.63 -2.45
C ASN A 203 -7.45 -10.69 -2.23
N ALA A 204 -8.37 -10.60 -3.18
CA ALA A 204 -9.57 -9.78 -3.05
C ALA A 204 -10.45 -10.21 -1.87
N ARG A 205 -10.58 -11.52 -1.61
CA ARG A 205 -11.36 -12.06 -0.49
C ARG A 205 -10.64 -11.83 0.85
N ALA A 206 -9.34 -12.10 0.92
CA ALA A 206 -8.52 -11.91 2.12
C ALA A 206 -8.48 -10.44 2.56
N PHE A 207 -8.50 -9.53 1.60
CA PHE A 207 -8.41 -8.08 1.83
C PHE A 207 -9.71 -7.33 1.49
N ALA A 208 -10.88 -7.97 1.61
CA ALA A 208 -12.17 -7.37 1.28
C ALA A 208 -12.44 -6.05 2.02
N ASN A 209 -11.93 -5.93 3.25
CA ASN A 209 -12.04 -4.72 4.07
C ASN A 209 -10.86 -3.74 3.91
N HIS A 210 -9.87 -4.07 3.06
CA HIS A 210 -8.67 -3.26 2.84
C HIS A 210 -8.74 -2.62 1.45
N ALA A 211 -9.06 -1.34 1.40
CA ALA A 211 -9.46 -0.65 0.16
C ALA A 211 -8.39 -0.65 -0.95
N GLU A 212 -7.10 -0.71 -0.61
CA GLU A 212 -5.99 -0.67 -1.57
C GLU A 212 -5.63 -2.08 -2.03
N GLN A 213 -5.30 -2.98 -1.08
CA GLN A 213 -4.83 -4.32 -1.38
C GLN A 213 -5.91 -5.21 -2.02
N GLY A 214 -7.16 -5.13 -1.54
CA GLY A 214 -8.27 -5.95 -2.05
C GLY A 214 -8.72 -5.58 -3.46
N ARG A 215 -8.31 -4.43 -3.99
CA ARG A 215 -8.65 -3.95 -5.34
C ARG A 215 -7.54 -4.14 -6.36
N MET A 216 -6.47 -4.84 -6.02
CA MET A 216 -5.38 -5.11 -6.95
C MET A 216 -5.91 -5.76 -8.22
N THR A 217 -5.62 -5.14 -9.36
CA THR A 217 -6.03 -5.63 -10.69
C THR A 217 -4.97 -6.55 -11.28
N ARG A 218 -5.31 -7.24 -12.38
CA ARG A 218 -4.32 -8.01 -13.16
C ARG A 218 -3.20 -7.11 -13.65
N HIS A 219 -3.51 -5.91 -14.11
CA HIS A 219 -2.51 -4.93 -14.55
C HIS A 219 -1.56 -4.54 -13.42
N ASP A 220 -2.07 -4.27 -12.22
CA ASP A 220 -1.24 -3.94 -11.05
C ASP A 220 -0.30 -5.10 -10.67
N LEU A 221 -0.77 -6.34 -10.80
CA LEU A 221 0.05 -7.53 -10.58
C LEU A 221 1.13 -7.68 -11.65
N ASP A 222 0.76 -7.52 -12.94
CA ASP A 222 1.70 -7.63 -14.06
C ASP A 222 2.83 -6.59 -13.98
N LEU A 223 2.53 -5.35 -13.55
CA LEU A 223 3.54 -4.31 -13.30
C LEU A 223 4.56 -4.75 -12.25
N ARG A 224 4.12 -5.41 -11.18
CA ARG A 224 4.99 -5.90 -10.10
C ARG A 224 5.79 -7.12 -10.51
N ILE A 225 5.21 -8.02 -11.29
CA ILE A 225 5.90 -9.18 -11.88
C ILE A 225 7.02 -8.71 -12.84
N ALA A 226 6.85 -7.56 -13.49
CA ALA A 226 7.88 -6.99 -14.36
C ALA A 226 9.01 -6.25 -13.62
N GLU A 227 8.88 -6.02 -12.29
CA GLU A 227 9.90 -5.33 -11.52
C GLU A 227 11.14 -6.23 -11.31
N PRO A 228 12.37 -5.65 -11.31
CA PRO A 228 13.61 -6.41 -11.16
C PRO A 228 13.77 -7.19 -9.84
N TRP A 229 12.98 -6.85 -8.83
CA TRP A 229 12.99 -7.53 -7.53
C TRP A 229 12.08 -8.75 -7.48
N PHE A 230 11.22 -8.96 -8.49
CA PHE A 230 10.29 -10.08 -8.50
C PHE A 230 11.02 -11.42 -8.60
N ASP A 231 10.70 -12.32 -7.70
CA ASP A 231 11.19 -13.69 -7.66
C ASP A 231 10.01 -14.63 -7.42
N PRO A 232 9.62 -15.45 -8.40
CA PRO A 232 8.48 -16.37 -8.23
C PRO A 232 8.72 -17.39 -7.11
N THR A 233 9.96 -17.77 -6.80
CA THR A 233 10.26 -18.68 -5.69
C THR A 233 10.08 -18.04 -4.31
N GLY A 234 10.05 -16.71 -4.25
CA GLY A 234 9.70 -15.94 -3.06
C GLY A 234 8.22 -15.61 -2.97
N PHE A 235 7.40 -16.12 -3.89
CA PHE A 235 5.96 -15.98 -3.90
C PHE A 235 5.33 -17.36 -3.61
N ILE A 236 5.17 -17.67 -2.33
CA ILE A 236 4.78 -18.98 -1.82
C ILE A 236 3.27 -19.09 -1.76
N LEU A 237 2.72 -20.15 -2.29
CA LEU A 237 1.30 -20.50 -2.25
C LEU A 237 1.10 -21.71 -1.35
N ILE A 238 0.02 -21.75 -0.57
CA ILE A 238 -0.46 -22.94 0.13
C ILE A 238 -1.80 -23.33 -0.50
N GLU A 239 -1.87 -24.56 -0.97
CA GLU A 239 -3.05 -25.15 -1.58
C GLU A 239 -3.67 -26.22 -0.68
N ASP A 240 -4.99 -26.26 -0.65
CA ASP A 240 -5.77 -27.41 -0.19
C ASP A 240 -5.75 -28.45 -1.32
N THR A 241 -5.22 -29.64 -1.03
CA THR A 241 -5.08 -30.75 -1.97
C THR A 241 -6.09 -31.87 -1.71
N GLY A 242 -7.11 -31.60 -0.86
CA GLY A 242 -8.09 -32.61 -0.43
C GLY A 242 -9.13 -32.98 -1.49
N ASP A 243 -9.38 -32.10 -2.45
CA ASP A 243 -10.33 -32.31 -3.55
C ASP A 243 -9.62 -32.62 -4.87
N ASP A 244 -10.41 -32.99 -5.92
CA ASP A 244 -9.91 -33.30 -7.26
C ASP A 244 -9.12 -32.17 -7.92
N LEU A 245 -9.38 -30.90 -7.52
CA LEU A 245 -8.68 -29.71 -7.99
C LEU A 245 -8.17 -28.92 -6.78
N PRO A 246 -6.85 -28.67 -6.70
CA PRO A 246 -6.27 -27.87 -5.63
C PRO A 246 -6.88 -26.48 -5.57
N ALA A 247 -7.21 -26.03 -4.34
CA ALA A 247 -7.72 -24.68 -4.09
C ALA A 247 -6.67 -23.86 -3.36
N LEU A 248 -6.42 -22.62 -3.81
CA LEU A 248 -5.50 -21.71 -3.15
C LEU A 248 -6.07 -21.24 -1.80
N ALA A 249 -5.43 -21.61 -0.71
CA ALA A 249 -5.87 -21.33 0.66
C ALA A 249 -5.14 -20.13 1.29
N ALA A 250 -3.84 -19.99 1.02
CA ALA A 250 -3.04 -18.90 1.55
C ALA A 250 -1.85 -18.57 0.64
N SER A 251 -1.30 -17.37 0.78
CA SER A 251 -0.12 -16.95 0.05
C SER A 251 0.76 -16.02 0.87
N HIS A 252 2.08 -16.05 0.57
CA HIS A 252 3.05 -15.09 1.05
C HIS A 252 3.96 -14.67 -0.12
N TRP A 253 3.83 -13.43 -0.53
CA TRP A 253 4.73 -12.83 -1.51
C TRP A 253 5.82 -12.06 -0.76
N THR A 254 7.08 -12.46 -0.95
CA THR A 254 8.25 -11.78 -0.38
C THR A 254 8.83 -10.80 -1.39
N LYS A 255 9.52 -9.76 -0.90
CA LYS A 255 10.21 -8.80 -1.74
C LYS A 255 11.62 -8.55 -1.22
N ILE A 256 12.61 -8.69 -2.11
CA ILE A 256 14.00 -8.37 -1.82
C ILE A 256 14.46 -7.33 -2.83
N VAL A 257 14.69 -6.10 -2.38
CA VAL A 257 15.27 -5.08 -3.25
C VAL A 257 16.77 -5.37 -3.40
N PRO A 258 17.25 -5.65 -4.62
CA PRO A 258 18.65 -5.92 -4.85
C PRO A 258 19.51 -4.76 -4.38
N SER A 259 20.51 -5.05 -3.57
CA SER A 259 21.52 -4.06 -3.21
C SER A 259 22.49 -3.86 -4.37
N THR A 260 22.92 -2.60 -4.58
CA THR A 260 23.81 -2.23 -5.70
C THR A 260 25.28 -2.42 -5.33
N GLY A 261 26.07 -2.99 -6.26
CA GLY A 261 27.53 -3.11 -6.16
C GLY A 261 28.03 -4.56 -6.16
N PRO A 262 29.32 -4.79 -6.53
CA PRO A 262 29.85 -6.13 -6.80
C PRO A 262 29.96 -7.06 -5.57
N ARG A 263 29.74 -6.58 -4.36
CA ARG A 263 29.73 -7.34 -3.11
C ARG A 263 28.48 -7.08 -2.25
N ALA A 264 27.49 -6.42 -2.81
CA ALA A 264 26.29 -6.06 -2.11
C ALA A 264 25.46 -7.33 -1.81
N ARG A 265 25.17 -7.57 -0.53
CA ARG A 265 24.22 -8.59 -0.09
C ARG A 265 22.90 -7.93 0.26
N PRO A 266 21.75 -8.58 -0.01
CA PRO A 266 20.49 -8.04 0.43
C PRO A 266 20.50 -7.97 1.97
N THR A 267 20.33 -6.77 2.51
CA THR A 267 20.28 -6.58 3.96
C THR A 267 18.84 -6.55 4.48
N LYS A 268 17.89 -6.21 3.61
CA LYS A 268 16.46 -6.08 3.94
C LYS A 268 15.61 -6.88 2.97
N GLY A 269 14.62 -7.56 3.52
CA GLY A 269 13.55 -8.20 2.79
C GLY A 269 12.21 -7.80 3.39
N GLU A 270 11.17 -7.90 2.60
CA GLU A 270 9.82 -7.52 2.98
C GLU A 270 8.87 -8.71 2.93
N VAL A 271 8.07 -8.87 3.97
CA VAL A 271 6.82 -9.62 3.95
C VAL A 271 5.83 -8.75 3.17
N TYR A 272 5.85 -8.88 1.84
CA TYR A 272 5.21 -7.92 0.95
C TYR A 272 3.70 -8.04 0.94
N VAL A 273 3.17 -9.24 0.70
CA VAL A 273 1.74 -9.55 0.82
C VAL A 273 1.56 -10.91 1.47
N VAL A 274 0.79 -10.97 2.55
CA VAL A 274 0.35 -12.22 3.17
C VAL A 274 -1.17 -12.24 3.20
N GLY A 275 -1.77 -13.23 2.58
CA GLY A 275 -3.22 -13.41 2.55
C GLY A 275 -3.63 -14.85 2.89
N VAL A 276 -4.72 -14.98 3.63
CA VAL A 276 -5.39 -16.27 3.88
C VAL A 276 -6.84 -16.11 3.45
N ASP A 277 -7.29 -16.99 2.57
CA ASP A 277 -8.69 -17.00 2.15
C ASP A 277 -9.60 -17.17 3.38
N PRO A 278 -10.67 -16.38 3.52
CA PRO A 278 -11.57 -16.43 4.68
C PRO A 278 -12.08 -17.83 5.03
N GLU A 279 -12.25 -18.71 4.05
CA GLU A 279 -12.71 -20.11 4.28
C GLU A 279 -11.66 -20.97 4.99
N TYR A 280 -10.38 -20.61 4.90
CA TYR A 280 -9.26 -21.34 5.49
C TYR A 280 -8.64 -20.64 6.72
N GLN A 281 -9.29 -19.58 7.22
CA GLN A 281 -8.84 -18.92 8.44
C GLN A 281 -9.03 -19.81 9.67
N GLY A 282 -8.20 -19.59 10.70
CA GLY A 282 -8.25 -20.41 11.94
C GLY A 282 -7.48 -21.73 11.88
N LEU A 283 -6.99 -22.17 10.71
CA LEU A 283 -6.22 -23.40 10.51
C LEU A 283 -4.72 -23.23 10.74
N GLY A 284 -4.25 -22.04 11.12
CA GLY A 284 -2.81 -21.76 11.33
C GLY A 284 -2.04 -21.46 10.04
N LEU A 285 -2.70 -21.41 8.86
CA LEU A 285 -2.03 -21.19 7.57
C LEU A 285 -1.32 -19.83 7.47
N GLY A 286 -1.90 -18.77 8.08
CA GLY A 286 -1.26 -17.46 8.11
C GLY A 286 0.09 -17.47 8.83
N TRP A 287 0.19 -18.21 9.95
CA TRP A 287 1.44 -18.45 10.63
C TRP A 287 2.41 -19.23 9.76
N ALA A 288 1.96 -20.37 9.23
CA ALA A 288 2.79 -21.27 8.43
C ALA A 288 3.38 -20.57 7.20
N VAL A 289 2.53 -19.89 6.40
CA VAL A 289 2.99 -19.21 5.18
C VAL A 289 3.92 -18.03 5.50
N THR A 290 3.69 -17.34 6.64
CA THR A 290 4.62 -16.27 7.08
C THR A 290 5.98 -16.82 7.41
N VAL A 291 6.06 -17.95 8.13
CA VAL A 291 7.35 -18.59 8.47
C VAL A 291 8.07 -19.07 7.22
N LEU A 292 7.37 -19.72 6.27
CA LEU A 292 7.95 -20.14 4.99
C LEU A 292 8.59 -18.98 4.23
N GLY A 293 7.90 -17.82 4.14
CA GLY A 293 8.48 -16.65 3.51
C GLY A 293 9.67 -16.06 4.27
N LEU A 294 9.66 -16.09 5.59
CA LEU A 294 10.83 -15.68 6.39
C LEU A 294 12.02 -16.63 6.22
N GLU A 295 11.78 -17.92 6.06
CA GLU A 295 12.82 -18.91 5.72
C GLU A 295 13.40 -18.60 4.34
N HIS A 296 12.57 -18.37 3.34
CA HIS A 296 13.01 -17.94 2.00
C HIS A 296 13.88 -16.68 2.06
N LEU A 297 13.45 -15.64 2.76
CA LEU A 297 14.23 -14.41 2.93
C LEU A 297 15.60 -14.69 3.58
N ARG A 298 15.63 -15.51 4.61
CA ARG A 298 16.86 -15.91 5.31
C ARG A 298 17.82 -16.68 4.39
N GLU A 299 17.32 -17.64 3.61
CA GLU A 299 18.10 -18.42 2.64
C GLU A 299 18.71 -17.55 1.55
N ARG A 300 18.02 -16.46 1.17
CA ARG A 300 18.53 -15.42 0.25
C ARG A 300 19.53 -14.47 0.89
N GLY A 301 19.88 -14.67 2.16
CA GLY A 301 20.88 -13.89 2.89
C GLY A 301 20.38 -12.53 3.39
N VAL A 302 19.07 -12.34 3.49
CA VAL A 302 18.45 -11.18 4.14
C VAL A 302 18.74 -11.22 5.63
N THR A 303 19.15 -10.10 6.22
CA THR A 303 19.49 -9.98 7.64
C THR A 303 18.46 -9.23 8.47
N GLU A 304 17.53 -8.53 7.83
CA GLU A 304 16.41 -7.84 8.47
C GLU A 304 15.13 -8.03 7.62
N ALA A 305 14.09 -8.59 8.20
CA ALA A 305 12.76 -8.61 7.60
C ALA A 305 11.92 -7.44 8.08
N MET A 306 11.14 -6.86 7.17
CA MET A 306 10.17 -5.79 7.45
C MET A 306 8.80 -6.14 6.90
N LEU A 307 7.77 -5.49 7.41
CA LEU A 307 6.39 -5.55 6.91
C LEU A 307 5.63 -4.27 7.23
N TYR A 308 4.51 -4.11 6.55
CA TYR A 308 3.49 -3.12 6.89
C TYR A 308 2.21 -3.81 7.35
N VAL A 309 1.56 -3.25 8.37
CA VAL A 309 0.31 -3.78 8.92
C VAL A 309 -0.56 -2.65 9.46
N ASP A 310 -1.86 -2.69 9.19
CA ASP A 310 -2.81 -1.74 9.77
C ASP A 310 -2.84 -1.87 11.30
N ALA A 311 -2.87 -0.73 12.00
CA ALA A 311 -2.87 -0.69 13.46
C ALA A 311 -4.10 -1.34 14.09
N ASP A 312 -5.21 -1.46 13.36
CA ASP A 312 -6.45 -2.12 13.77
C ASP A 312 -6.47 -3.63 13.47
N ASN A 313 -5.50 -4.15 12.70
CA ASN A 313 -5.37 -5.58 12.43
C ASN A 313 -4.69 -6.32 13.58
N VAL A 314 -5.42 -6.45 14.70
CA VAL A 314 -4.92 -7.05 15.95
C VAL A 314 -4.43 -8.48 15.73
N ALA A 315 -5.09 -9.27 14.89
CA ALA A 315 -4.73 -10.67 14.63
C ALA A 315 -3.37 -10.79 13.91
N ALA A 316 -3.15 -9.97 12.88
CA ALA A 316 -1.88 -9.95 12.15
C ALA A 316 -0.74 -9.43 13.05
N ILE A 317 -0.98 -8.34 13.82
CA ILE A 317 -0.01 -7.79 14.77
C ILE A 317 0.39 -8.85 15.81
N ALA A 318 -0.56 -9.61 16.35
CA ALA A 318 -0.26 -10.68 17.30
C ALA A 318 0.61 -11.78 16.67
N THR A 319 0.32 -12.17 15.43
CA THR A 319 1.11 -13.14 14.67
C THR A 319 2.54 -12.65 14.46
N TYR A 320 2.71 -11.43 13.95
CA TYR A 320 4.02 -10.84 13.69
C TYR A 320 4.82 -10.59 14.98
N SER A 321 4.16 -10.14 16.04
CA SER A 321 4.82 -9.95 17.35
C SER A 321 5.35 -11.28 17.93
N ARG A 322 4.60 -12.38 17.79
CA ARG A 322 5.06 -13.73 18.19
C ARG A 322 6.23 -14.21 17.34
N LEU A 323 6.32 -13.77 16.08
CA LEU A 323 7.45 -14.00 15.18
C LEU A 323 8.62 -13.04 15.43
N GLY A 324 8.58 -12.22 16.47
CA GLY A 324 9.68 -11.33 16.87
C GLY A 324 9.73 -10.00 16.12
N PHE A 325 8.70 -9.66 15.36
CA PHE A 325 8.61 -8.31 14.79
C PHE A 325 8.27 -7.28 15.87
N THR A 326 8.90 -6.12 15.76
CA THR A 326 8.63 -4.96 16.63
C THR A 326 8.29 -3.74 15.77
N ARG A 327 7.41 -2.88 16.27
CA ARG A 327 7.04 -1.64 15.58
C ARG A 327 8.26 -0.72 15.48
N PHE A 328 8.58 -0.31 14.26
CA PHE A 328 9.71 0.57 13.94
C PHE A 328 9.26 2.00 13.59
N ALA A 329 8.23 2.12 12.75
CA ALA A 329 7.69 3.40 12.30
C ALA A 329 6.17 3.32 12.14
N VAL A 330 5.55 4.47 11.93
CA VAL A 330 4.11 4.60 11.69
C VAL A 330 3.90 5.52 10.50
N ASP A 331 3.13 5.08 9.53
CA ASP A 331 2.58 5.92 8.49
C ASP A 331 1.14 6.25 8.85
N VAL A 332 0.67 7.44 8.52
CA VAL A 332 -0.68 7.88 8.87
C VAL A 332 -1.42 8.40 7.65
N MET A 333 -2.70 8.11 7.59
CA MET A 333 -3.60 8.72 6.60
C MET A 333 -4.41 9.81 7.28
N TYR A 334 -4.36 11.00 6.68
CA TYR A 334 -5.14 12.16 7.10
C TYR A 334 -6.39 12.32 6.24
N SER A 335 -7.49 12.75 6.85
CA SER A 335 -8.73 13.15 6.18
C SER A 335 -9.21 14.49 6.73
N PRO A 336 -9.87 15.35 5.95
CA PRO A 336 -10.52 16.54 6.48
C PRO A 336 -11.48 16.16 7.60
N ALA A 337 -11.50 16.94 8.69
CA ALA A 337 -12.51 16.81 9.71
C ALA A 337 -13.90 17.00 9.06
N ALA A 338 -14.85 16.11 9.34
CA ALA A 338 -16.22 16.29 8.89
C ALA A 338 -16.73 17.66 9.38
N GLN A 339 -17.11 18.53 8.45
CA GLN A 339 -17.74 19.78 8.85
C GLN A 339 -19.07 19.43 9.52
N PRO A 340 -19.36 19.94 10.73
CA PRO A 340 -20.68 19.76 11.30
C PRO A 340 -21.70 20.35 10.32
N LEU A 341 -22.72 19.55 9.97
CA LEU A 341 -23.87 20.05 9.21
C LEU A 341 -24.43 21.23 9.97
N VAL A 342 -24.20 22.45 9.50
CA VAL A 342 -24.88 23.64 10.01
C VAL A 342 -26.33 23.52 9.52
N PRO A 343 -27.30 23.32 10.42
CA PRO A 343 -28.71 23.30 10.02
C PRO A 343 -29.04 24.66 9.38
N ARG A 344 -29.57 24.63 8.16
CA ARG A 344 -30.13 25.85 7.51
C ARG A 344 -31.47 26.20 8.12
#